data_eacae1fcac86f4f0556181b87cd1ee90
#
_entry.id   eacae1fcac86f4f0556181b87cd1ee90
#
_cell.length_a   1.000
_cell.length_b   1.000
_cell.length_c   1.000
_cell.angle_alpha   90.00
_cell.angle_beta   90.00
_cell.angle_gamma   90.00
#
_symmetry.space_group_name_H-M   'P 1'
#
loop_
_entity.id
_entity.type
_entity.pdbx_description
1 polymer ?
#
loop_
_entity_poly.entity_id
_entity_poly.type
_entity_poly.pdbx_seq_one_letter_code
_entity_poly.pdbx_strand_id
1 'polypeptide(L)'
;MWWHKLVRDWTKTDYAFFSSFTWILIFSLLVLLGLIEGRPLDLVFTAVASFVMIPIELIAIAAFQRYSSNVADISSYSALMPKDFNEGKLLRNEKSLVFFYAEWCPFCRKSFRLLGSLDKSRLKVFRVDLSDENSPLWGSLRIKTVPTLIAFKDSKEFWRADGISMIGLRKKDFEQAIIETS
;
A
#
# COMPACT_ATOMS: atom_id res chain seq x y z
N MET A 1 -6.70 -0.94 -19.68
CA MET A 1 -5.38 -0.41 -19.22
C MET A 1 -5.36 1.10 -18.93
N TRP A 2 -6.35 1.89 -19.35
CA TRP A 2 -6.48 3.34 -19.07
C TRP A 2 -6.99 3.66 -17.65
N TRP A 3 -7.86 2.84 -17.09
CA TRP A 3 -8.45 3.02 -15.76
C TRP A 3 -7.41 3.03 -14.62
N HIS A 4 -6.37 2.19 -14.70
CA HIS A 4 -5.34 2.13 -13.66
C HIS A 4 -4.48 3.40 -13.57
N LYS A 5 -4.30 4.14 -14.67
CA LYS A 5 -3.59 5.43 -14.64
C LYS A 5 -4.43 6.54 -13.99
N LEU A 6 -5.74 6.60 -14.28
CA LEU A 6 -6.64 7.62 -13.75
C LEU A 6 -6.85 7.49 -12.23
N VAL A 7 -6.88 6.26 -11.71
CA VAL A 7 -7.13 6.00 -10.29
C VAL A 7 -5.85 6.11 -9.45
N ARG A 8 -4.67 5.99 -10.06
CA ARG A 8 -3.39 6.04 -9.36
C ARG A 8 -3.07 7.42 -8.77
N ASP A 9 -3.53 8.48 -9.42
CA ASP A 9 -3.23 9.87 -9.03
C ASP A 9 -4.29 10.47 -8.08
N TRP A 10 -5.31 9.70 -7.73
CA TRP A 10 -6.35 10.15 -6.81
C TRP A 10 -5.84 10.16 -5.38
N THR A 11 -5.93 11.32 -4.76
CA THR A 11 -5.65 11.47 -3.33
C THR A 11 -6.78 10.87 -2.50
N LYS A 12 -6.54 10.63 -1.22
CA LYS A 12 -7.56 10.10 -0.29
C LYS A 12 -8.79 10.99 -0.17
N THR A 13 -8.58 12.29 -0.36
CA THR A 13 -9.64 13.31 -0.41
C THR A 13 -10.52 13.14 -1.64
N ASP A 14 -9.95 12.73 -2.78
CA ASP A 14 -10.70 12.57 -4.02
C ASP A 14 -11.68 11.40 -3.94
N TYR A 15 -11.28 10.28 -3.32
CA TYR A 15 -12.18 9.14 -3.09
C TYR A 15 -13.32 9.49 -2.15
N ALA A 16 -13.03 10.18 -1.04
CA ALA A 16 -14.07 10.61 -0.09
C ALA A 16 -15.04 11.60 -0.74
N PHE A 17 -14.51 12.54 -1.54
CA PHE A 17 -15.31 13.52 -2.25
C PHE A 17 -16.20 12.88 -3.32
N PHE A 18 -15.65 11.92 -4.08
CA PHE A 18 -16.40 11.23 -5.13
C PHE A 18 -17.50 10.33 -4.56
N SER A 19 -17.22 9.62 -3.47
CA SER A 19 -18.22 8.83 -2.75
C SER A 19 -19.36 9.70 -2.23
N SER A 20 -19.05 10.78 -1.53
CA SER A 20 -20.07 11.71 -1.00
C SER A 20 -20.89 12.35 -2.11
N PHE A 21 -20.25 12.74 -3.21
CA PHE A 21 -20.96 13.35 -4.34
C PHE A 21 -21.89 12.36 -5.03
N THR A 22 -21.47 11.12 -5.18
CA THR A 22 -22.32 10.05 -5.77
C THR A 22 -23.56 9.80 -4.92
N TRP A 23 -23.42 9.75 -3.60
CA TRP A 23 -24.55 9.58 -2.68
C TRP A 23 -25.51 10.77 -2.71
N ILE A 24 -25.01 12.00 -2.77
CA ILE A 24 -25.85 13.21 -2.92
C ILE A 24 -26.67 13.13 -4.20
N LEU A 25 -26.08 12.72 -5.32
CA LEU A 25 -26.78 12.59 -6.58
C LEU A 25 -27.86 11.51 -6.54
N ILE A 26 -27.55 10.33 -5.99
CA ILE A 26 -28.51 9.21 -5.85
C ILE A 26 -29.68 9.66 -4.94
N PHE A 27 -29.37 10.29 -3.80
CA PHE A 27 -30.38 10.77 -2.89
C PHE A 27 -31.28 11.83 -3.51
N SER A 28 -30.70 12.81 -4.20
CA SER A 28 -31.46 13.85 -4.90
C SER A 28 -32.38 13.25 -5.97
N LEU A 29 -31.92 12.24 -6.69
CA LEU A 29 -32.70 11.54 -7.69
C LEU A 29 -33.88 10.77 -7.04
N LEU A 30 -33.66 10.06 -5.95
CA LEU A 30 -34.70 9.32 -5.25
C LEU A 30 -35.77 10.25 -4.65
N VAL A 31 -35.35 11.39 -4.07
CA VAL A 31 -36.29 12.41 -3.59
C VAL A 31 -37.12 12.99 -4.74
N LEU A 32 -36.49 13.28 -5.86
CA LEU A 32 -37.18 13.80 -7.04
C LEU A 32 -38.22 12.80 -7.57
N LEU A 33 -37.86 11.53 -7.67
CA LEU A 33 -38.77 10.48 -8.10
C LEU A 33 -39.93 10.30 -7.13
N GLY A 34 -39.70 10.30 -5.82
CA GLY A 34 -40.73 10.21 -4.80
C GLY A 34 -41.71 11.41 -4.84
N LEU A 35 -41.21 12.62 -5.16
CA LEU A 35 -42.06 13.81 -5.35
C LEU A 35 -42.92 13.72 -6.60
N ILE A 36 -42.38 13.18 -7.70
CA ILE A 36 -43.10 13.02 -8.98
C ILE A 36 -44.22 11.97 -8.84
N GLU A 37 -43.96 10.88 -8.13
CA GLU A 37 -44.92 9.79 -7.95
C GLU A 37 -45.95 10.05 -6.84
N GLY A 38 -45.75 11.10 -6.06
CA GLY A 38 -46.68 11.51 -4.99
C GLY A 38 -46.79 10.48 -3.84
N ARG A 39 -45.74 9.72 -3.57
CA ARG A 39 -45.69 8.68 -2.53
C ARG A 39 -44.99 9.19 -1.27
N PRO A 40 -45.71 9.70 -0.27
CA PRO A 40 -45.13 10.27 0.96
C PRO A 40 -44.35 9.21 1.78
N LEU A 41 -44.72 7.92 1.72
CA LEU A 41 -44.01 6.83 2.38
C LEU A 41 -42.59 6.63 1.86
N ASP A 42 -42.37 6.83 0.56
CA ASP A 42 -41.04 6.69 -0.05
C ASP A 42 -40.09 7.82 0.40
N LEU A 43 -40.62 9.02 0.65
CA LEU A 43 -39.86 10.14 1.22
C LEU A 43 -39.42 9.88 2.66
N VAL A 44 -40.30 9.28 3.48
CA VAL A 44 -39.94 8.91 4.84
C VAL A 44 -38.89 7.80 4.84
N PHE A 45 -39.06 6.81 3.98
CA PHE A 45 -38.10 5.71 3.88
C PHE A 45 -36.73 6.17 3.41
N THR A 46 -36.66 7.07 2.41
CA THR A 46 -35.42 7.66 1.93
C THR A 46 -34.76 8.53 3.00
N ALA A 47 -35.51 9.29 3.76
CA ALA A 47 -34.98 10.10 4.87
C ALA A 47 -34.37 9.22 5.98
N VAL A 48 -35.07 8.16 6.37
CA VAL A 48 -34.57 7.20 7.39
C VAL A 48 -33.34 6.46 6.89
N ALA A 49 -33.34 5.98 5.64
CA ALA A 49 -32.21 5.32 5.05
C ALA A 49 -30.97 6.23 5.02
N SER A 50 -31.13 7.49 4.68
CA SER A 50 -30.04 8.46 4.67
C SER A 50 -29.48 8.74 6.06
N PHE A 51 -30.35 8.83 7.06
CA PHE A 51 -29.95 9.03 8.46
C PHE A 51 -29.09 7.86 8.99
N VAL A 52 -29.31 6.65 8.48
CA VAL A 52 -28.53 5.47 8.85
C VAL A 52 -27.24 5.37 8.00
N MET A 53 -27.29 5.68 6.71
CA MET A 53 -26.15 5.49 5.81
C MET A 53 -25.05 6.52 6.02
N ILE A 54 -25.39 7.81 6.31
CA ILE A 54 -24.39 8.86 6.52
C ILE A 54 -23.41 8.51 7.67
N PRO A 55 -23.85 8.10 8.86
CA PRO A 55 -22.90 7.74 9.94
C PRO A 55 -22.06 6.49 9.58
N ILE A 56 -22.62 5.53 8.84
CA ILE A 56 -21.85 4.35 8.39
C ILE A 56 -20.71 4.79 7.45
N GLU A 57 -20.98 5.68 6.51
CA GLU A 57 -19.95 6.24 5.62
C GLU A 57 -18.87 7.01 6.40
N LEU A 58 -19.27 7.86 7.34
CA LEU A 58 -18.33 8.60 8.16
C LEU A 58 -17.44 7.67 8.99
N ILE A 59 -18.01 6.61 9.56
CA ILE A 59 -17.25 5.59 10.29
C ILE A 59 -16.30 4.86 9.35
N ALA A 60 -16.75 4.49 8.15
CA ALA A 60 -15.91 3.82 7.15
C ALA A 60 -14.76 4.72 6.69
N ILE A 61 -15.00 6.00 6.45
CA ILE A 61 -13.97 6.98 6.10
C ILE A 61 -12.98 7.17 7.26
N ALA A 62 -13.46 7.31 8.49
CA ALA A 62 -12.61 7.45 9.68
C ALA A 62 -11.77 6.19 9.92
N ALA A 63 -12.35 5.00 9.77
CA ALA A 63 -11.65 3.73 9.86
C ALA A 63 -10.59 3.59 8.77
N PHE A 64 -10.91 3.99 7.54
CA PHE A 64 -9.97 4.00 6.43
C PHE A 64 -8.82 4.99 6.63
N GLN A 65 -9.11 6.20 7.12
CA GLN A 65 -8.08 7.18 7.47
C GLN A 65 -7.16 6.67 8.57
N ARG A 66 -7.72 6.08 9.63
CA ARG A 66 -6.96 5.47 10.73
C ARG A 66 -6.12 4.28 10.26
N TYR A 67 -6.69 3.45 9.38
CA TYR A 67 -5.95 2.36 8.73
C TYR A 67 -4.79 2.87 7.88
N SER A 68 -5.00 3.95 7.17
CA SER A 68 -4.03 4.58 6.27
C SER A 68 -2.94 5.37 7.00
N SER A 69 -3.25 6.02 8.12
CA SER A 69 -2.27 6.76 8.93
C SER A 69 -1.33 5.84 9.73
N ASN A 70 -1.74 4.60 9.98
CA ASN A 70 -0.93 3.58 10.65
C ASN A 70 0.06 2.85 9.69
N VAL A 71 0.20 3.31 8.45
CA VAL A 71 1.27 2.81 7.58
C VAL A 71 2.58 3.40 8.10
N ALA A 72 3.50 2.53 8.54
CA ALA A 72 4.83 2.93 8.93
C ALA A 72 5.43 3.81 7.81
N ASP A 73 5.95 4.96 8.20
CA ASP A 73 6.53 5.88 7.24
C ASP A 73 7.80 5.26 6.63
N ILE A 74 7.65 4.78 5.40
CA ILE A 74 8.75 4.16 4.66
C ILE A 74 9.86 5.19 4.37
N SER A 75 9.56 6.50 4.41
CA SER A 75 10.55 7.55 4.19
C SER A 75 11.64 7.54 5.27
N SER A 76 11.35 6.94 6.44
CA SER A 76 12.32 6.78 7.52
C SER A 76 13.48 5.83 7.17
N TYR A 77 13.36 5.03 6.13
CA TYR A 77 14.44 4.16 5.65
C TYR A 77 15.20 4.82 4.51
N SER A 78 16.53 4.68 4.51
CA SER A 78 17.38 5.21 3.44
C SER A 78 17.02 4.55 2.11
N ALA A 79 16.77 5.36 1.09
CA ALA A 79 16.49 4.90 -0.25
C ALA A 79 17.78 4.53 -0.98
N LEU A 80 17.75 3.40 -1.69
CA LEU A 80 18.77 3.03 -2.65
C LEU A 80 18.22 3.22 -4.07
N MET A 81 19.09 3.58 -4.98
CA MET A 81 18.82 3.80 -6.39
C MET A 81 19.41 2.66 -7.23
N PRO A 82 19.00 2.47 -8.49
CA PRO A 82 19.61 1.48 -9.38
C PRO A 82 21.13 1.57 -9.50
N LYS A 83 21.70 2.79 -9.40
CA LYS A 83 23.14 3.05 -9.41
C LYS A 83 23.90 2.45 -8.21
N ASP A 84 23.23 2.17 -7.11
CA ASP A 84 23.82 1.55 -5.92
C ASP A 84 24.01 0.02 -6.11
N PHE A 85 23.61 -0.52 -7.26
CA PHE A 85 23.74 -1.92 -7.63
C PHE A 85 24.56 -2.06 -8.91
N ASN A 86 25.35 -3.12 -8.99
CA ASN A 86 26.07 -3.50 -10.19
C ASN A 86 25.94 -5.02 -10.39
N GLU A 87 25.42 -5.44 -11.56
CA GLU A 87 25.25 -6.85 -11.92
C GLU A 87 24.58 -7.70 -10.82
N GLY A 88 23.56 -7.16 -10.14
CA GLY A 88 22.87 -7.84 -9.05
C GLY A 88 23.61 -7.83 -7.70
N LYS A 89 24.69 -7.08 -7.59
CA LYS A 89 25.44 -6.88 -6.34
C LYS A 89 25.14 -5.50 -5.76
N LEU A 90 24.94 -5.43 -4.46
CA LEU A 90 24.84 -4.15 -3.76
C LEU A 90 26.26 -3.57 -3.58
N LEU A 91 26.48 -2.34 -4.00
CA LEU A 91 27.79 -1.67 -3.90
C LEU A 91 28.09 -1.20 -2.44
N ARG A 92 27.88 -2.12 -1.48
CA ARG A 92 28.14 -1.91 -0.05
C ARG A 92 28.66 -3.20 0.58
N ASN A 93 29.66 -3.10 1.43
CA ASN A 93 30.28 -4.26 2.08
C ASN A 93 29.64 -4.65 3.41
N GLU A 94 28.80 -3.77 3.97
CA GLU A 94 28.13 -4.02 5.24
C GLU A 94 26.93 -4.97 5.10
N LYS A 95 26.63 -5.72 6.16
CA LYS A 95 25.37 -6.48 6.23
C LYS A 95 24.19 -5.51 6.12
N SER A 96 23.32 -5.74 5.18
CA SER A 96 22.20 -4.84 4.86
C SER A 96 20.97 -5.63 4.46
N LEU A 97 19.81 -5.24 4.95
CA LEU A 97 18.52 -5.75 4.50
C LEU A 97 17.89 -4.74 3.56
N VAL A 98 17.55 -5.15 2.37
CA VAL A 98 16.94 -4.29 1.36
C VAL A 98 15.51 -4.73 1.10
N PHE A 99 14.59 -3.81 1.27
CA PHE A 99 13.17 -4.00 1.02
C PHE A 99 12.80 -3.41 -0.35
N PHE A 100 12.43 -4.27 -1.27
CA PHE A 100 11.96 -3.92 -2.60
C PHE A 100 10.44 -3.82 -2.62
N TYR A 101 9.92 -2.70 -3.08
CA TYR A 101 8.49 -2.41 -3.11
C TYR A 101 8.10 -1.65 -4.38
N ALA A 102 6.80 -1.55 -4.62
CA ALA A 102 6.25 -0.63 -5.61
C ALA A 102 5.06 0.12 -5.02
N GLU A 103 4.88 1.39 -5.39
CA GLU A 103 3.79 2.23 -4.88
C GLU A 103 2.41 1.69 -5.23
N TRP A 104 2.29 1.08 -6.40
CA TRP A 104 1.05 0.45 -6.87
C TRP A 104 0.72 -0.89 -6.18
N CYS A 105 1.63 -1.46 -5.39
CA CYS A 105 1.48 -2.78 -4.78
C CYS A 105 0.74 -2.69 -3.43
N PRO A 106 -0.49 -3.20 -3.30
CA PRO A 106 -1.25 -3.13 -2.05
C PRO A 106 -0.64 -3.98 -0.92
N PHE A 107 0.04 -5.07 -1.27
CA PHE A 107 0.67 -5.97 -0.30
C PHE A 107 1.96 -5.39 0.30
N CYS A 108 2.60 -4.46 -0.41
CA CYS A 108 3.76 -3.74 0.09
C CYS A 108 3.41 -2.89 1.31
N ARG A 109 2.21 -2.27 1.34
CA ARG A 109 1.73 -1.47 2.48
C ARG A 109 1.62 -2.27 3.77
N LYS A 110 1.14 -3.53 3.67
CA LYS A 110 1.10 -4.45 4.83
C LYS A 110 2.52 -4.76 5.32
N SER A 111 3.43 -5.01 4.40
CA SER A 111 4.83 -5.35 4.68
C SER A 111 5.59 -4.17 5.30
N PHE A 112 5.26 -2.91 4.99
CA PHE A 112 5.85 -1.74 5.64
C PHE A 112 5.58 -1.71 7.15
N ARG A 113 4.38 -2.11 7.58
CA ARG A 113 4.06 -2.19 9.02
C ARG A 113 4.92 -3.24 9.73
N LEU A 114 5.13 -4.39 9.10
CA LEU A 114 5.99 -5.43 9.63
C LEU A 114 7.46 -4.98 9.66
N LEU A 115 7.93 -4.31 8.62
CA LEU A 115 9.26 -3.71 8.57
C LEU A 115 9.45 -2.68 9.68
N GLY A 116 8.44 -1.86 9.97
CA GLY A 116 8.45 -0.87 11.04
C GLY A 116 8.56 -1.44 12.45
N SER A 117 8.17 -2.71 12.63
CA SER A 117 8.29 -3.43 13.92
C SER A 117 9.66 -4.05 14.17
N LEU A 118 10.56 -4.02 13.17
CA LEU A 118 11.91 -4.55 13.34
C LEU A 118 12.77 -3.64 14.23
N ASP A 119 13.63 -4.27 15.05
CA ASP A 119 14.64 -3.54 15.81
C ASP A 119 15.70 -2.97 14.87
N LYS A 120 15.62 -1.64 14.66
CA LYS A 120 16.53 -0.90 13.79
C LYS A 120 17.93 -0.69 14.36
N SER A 121 18.14 -0.99 15.65
CA SER A 121 19.44 -0.75 16.31
C SER A 121 20.53 -1.70 15.82
N ARG A 122 20.16 -2.88 15.33
CA ARG A 122 21.10 -3.94 14.95
C ARG A 122 21.17 -4.17 13.44
N LEU A 123 20.27 -3.58 12.66
CA LEU A 123 20.09 -3.91 11.26
C LEU A 123 20.01 -2.66 10.40
N LYS A 124 20.91 -2.55 9.41
CA LYS A 124 20.80 -1.51 8.38
C LYS A 124 19.75 -1.93 7.35
N VAL A 125 18.63 -1.25 7.39
CA VAL A 125 17.52 -1.48 6.48
C VAL A 125 17.47 -0.38 5.43
N PHE A 126 17.41 -0.78 4.17
CA PHE A 126 17.24 0.10 3.03
C PHE A 126 15.96 -0.22 2.28
N ARG A 127 15.50 0.73 1.48
CA ARG A 127 14.35 0.57 0.59
C ARG A 127 14.71 0.83 -0.85
N VAL A 128 14.10 0.11 -1.77
CA VAL A 128 14.20 0.32 -3.21
C VAL A 128 12.80 0.37 -3.80
N ASP A 129 12.52 1.44 -4.53
CA ASP A 129 11.28 1.58 -5.28
C ASP A 129 11.42 0.94 -6.66
N LEU A 130 10.56 -0.01 -6.94
CA LEU A 130 10.44 -0.71 -8.21
C LEU A 130 9.12 -0.39 -8.92
N SER A 131 8.54 0.79 -8.66
CA SER A 131 7.31 1.23 -9.34
C SER A 131 7.47 1.38 -10.85
N ASP A 132 8.70 1.64 -11.31
CA ASP A 132 9.05 1.59 -12.72
C ASP A 132 9.27 0.13 -13.16
N GLU A 133 8.36 -0.35 -14.02
CA GLU A 133 8.42 -1.71 -14.59
C GLU A 133 9.64 -1.93 -15.49
N ASN A 134 10.26 -0.86 -16.00
CA ASN A 134 11.46 -0.91 -16.83
C ASN A 134 12.76 -0.83 -16.00
N SER A 135 12.68 -0.78 -14.68
CA SER A 135 13.87 -0.75 -13.84
C SER A 135 14.76 -1.96 -14.10
N PRO A 136 16.05 -1.75 -14.35
CA PRO A 136 17.01 -2.84 -14.61
C PRO A 136 17.16 -3.79 -13.42
N LEU A 137 16.74 -3.37 -12.23
CA LEU A 137 16.82 -4.17 -11.00
C LEU A 137 15.90 -5.40 -11.02
N TRP A 138 14.78 -5.36 -11.76
CA TRP A 138 13.93 -6.53 -11.93
C TRP A 138 14.72 -7.72 -12.49
N GLY A 139 15.49 -7.48 -13.56
CA GLY A 139 16.29 -8.51 -14.21
C GLY A 139 17.58 -8.83 -13.46
N SER A 140 18.37 -7.83 -13.08
CA SER A 140 19.70 -8.01 -12.49
C SER A 140 19.65 -8.70 -11.12
N LEU A 141 18.61 -8.43 -10.31
CA LEU A 141 18.37 -9.06 -9.02
C LEU A 141 17.37 -10.23 -9.10
N ARG A 142 16.89 -10.59 -10.30
CA ARG A 142 15.91 -11.65 -10.52
C ARG A 142 14.65 -11.50 -9.63
N ILE A 143 14.20 -10.27 -9.43
CA ILE A 143 13.00 -9.99 -8.65
C ILE A 143 11.78 -10.32 -9.52
N LYS A 144 10.91 -11.22 -9.04
CA LYS A 144 9.72 -11.68 -9.76
C LYS A 144 8.43 -11.05 -9.24
N THR A 145 8.46 -10.57 -8.02
CA THR A 145 7.29 -10.02 -7.33
C THR A 145 7.73 -8.97 -6.31
N VAL A 146 6.80 -8.09 -5.96
CA VAL A 146 6.94 -7.19 -4.82
C VAL A 146 5.79 -7.42 -3.86
N PRO A 147 6.02 -7.33 -2.55
CA PRO A 147 7.26 -6.98 -1.86
C PRO A 147 8.28 -8.13 -1.86
N THR A 148 9.56 -7.80 -1.92
CA THR A 148 10.67 -8.77 -1.74
C THR A 148 11.66 -8.21 -0.72
N LEU A 149 12.20 -9.05 0.15
CA LEU A 149 13.31 -8.78 1.05
C LEU A 149 14.55 -9.50 0.58
N ILE A 150 15.68 -8.80 0.49
CA ILE A 150 16.96 -9.41 0.16
C ILE A 150 18.00 -8.94 1.19
N ALA A 151 18.73 -9.88 1.78
CA ALA A 151 19.84 -9.57 2.65
C ALA A 151 21.15 -9.69 1.86
N PHE A 152 21.99 -8.65 1.99
CA PHE A 152 23.30 -8.56 1.37
C PHE A 152 24.39 -8.57 2.43
N LYS A 153 25.51 -9.22 2.11
CA LYS A 153 26.78 -9.17 2.85
C LYS A 153 27.92 -9.19 1.83
N ASP A 154 28.90 -8.34 2.04
CA ASP A 154 30.07 -8.24 1.15
C ASP A 154 29.64 -8.11 -0.34
N SER A 155 28.66 -7.23 -0.59
CA SER A 155 28.05 -6.96 -1.91
C SER A 155 27.24 -8.10 -2.50
N LYS A 156 27.16 -9.27 -1.86
CA LYS A 156 26.45 -10.44 -2.38
C LYS A 156 25.16 -10.73 -1.63
N GLU A 157 24.14 -11.14 -2.37
CA GLU A 157 22.94 -11.70 -1.79
C GLU A 157 23.27 -13.00 -1.08
N PHE A 158 22.83 -13.16 0.18
CA PHE A 158 22.99 -14.39 0.92
C PHE A 158 21.66 -14.96 1.48
N TRP A 159 20.61 -14.11 1.51
CA TRP A 159 19.28 -14.54 1.91
C TRP A 159 18.20 -13.74 1.20
N ARG A 160 17.04 -14.37 0.97
CA ARG A 160 15.91 -13.76 0.26
C ARG A 160 14.58 -14.28 0.79
N ALA A 161 13.58 -13.41 0.82
CA ALA A 161 12.17 -13.76 0.93
C ALA A 161 11.36 -12.99 -0.13
N ASP A 162 10.75 -13.73 -1.02
CA ASP A 162 9.84 -13.19 -2.02
C ASP A 162 8.41 -13.17 -1.49
N GLY A 163 7.68 -12.12 -1.76
CA GLY A 163 6.27 -12.00 -1.42
C GLY A 163 5.42 -13.06 -2.13
N ILE A 164 4.52 -13.67 -1.39
CA ILE A 164 3.56 -14.62 -1.95
C ILE A 164 2.43 -13.82 -2.62
N SER A 165 2.02 -14.25 -3.83
CA SER A 165 0.90 -13.63 -4.52
C SER A 165 -0.33 -13.55 -3.62
N MET A 166 -1.05 -12.42 -3.63
CA MET A 166 -2.24 -12.12 -2.83
C MET A 166 -2.02 -12.00 -1.31
N ILE A 167 -0.82 -12.30 -0.79
CA ILE A 167 -0.52 -12.29 0.65
C ILE A 167 0.56 -11.27 0.98
N GLY A 168 1.59 -11.15 0.15
CA GLY A 168 2.80 -10.39 0.40
C GLY A 168 3.79 -11.15 1.28
N LEU A 169 4.64 -10.44 2.01
CA LEU A 169 5.55 -11.02 3.01
C LEU A 169 4.80 -11.30 4.31
N ARG A 170 5.18 -12.37 4.99
CA ARG A 170 4.60 -12.81 6.27
C ARG A 170 5.51 -12.39 7.43
N LYS A 171 4.96 -12.31 8.62
CA LYS A 171 5.71 -11.96 9.83
C LYS A 171 6.96 -12.85 10.01
N LYS A 172 6.84 -14.15 9.77
CA LYS A 172 7.97 -15.09 9.84
C LYS A 172 9.12 -14.78 8.88
N ASP A 173 8.82 -14.19 7.72
CA ASP A 173 9.84 -13.84 6.72
C ASP A 173 10.70 -12.67 7.24
N PHE A 174 10.11 -11.76 8.02
CA PHE A 174 10.84 -10.68 8.71
C PHE A 174 11.62 -11.21 9.94
N GLU A 175 11.04 -12.10 10.72
CA GLU A 175 11.71 -12.73 11.88
C GLU A 175 12.95 -13.52 11.41
N GLN A 176 12.83 -14.26 10.32
CA GLN A 176 13.95 -14.97 9.72
C GLN A 176 15.00 -14.00 9.16
N ALA A 177 14.61 -12.92 8.51
CA ALA A 177 15.55 -11.90 8.06
C ALA A 177 16.41 -11.35 9.20
N ILE A 178 15.82 -11.14 10.39
CA ILE A 178 16.58 -10.70 11.57
C ILE A 178 17.60 -11.76 12.00
N ILE A 179 17.18 -13.02 12.08
CA ILE A 179 18.07 -14.13 12.49
C ILE A 179 19.26 -14.25 11.55
N GLU A 180 19.01 -14.20 10.25
CA GLU A 180 20.07 -14.33 9.22
C GLU A 180 21.00 -13.11 9.19
N THR A 181 20.49 -11.94 9.57
CA THR A 181 21.26 -10.69 9.54
C THR A 181 21.87 -10.29 10.88
N SER A 182 21.54 -10.95 11.97
CA SER A 182 22.22 -10.80 13.28
C SER A 182 23.55 -11.51 13.27
#